data_db5fa70c696e1343cf25f944e6310c1b
#
_entry.id   db5fa70c696e1343cf25f944e6310c1b
#
_cell.length_a   1.000
_cell.length_b   1.000
_cell.length_c   1.000
_cell.angle_alpha   90.00
_cell.angle_beta   90.00
_cell.angle_gamma   90.00
#
_symmetry.space_group_name_H-M   'P 1'
#
loop_
_entity.id
_entity.type
_entity.pdbx_description
1 polymer ?
#
loop_
_entity_poly.entity_id
_entity_poly.type
_entity_poly.pdbx_seq_one_letter_code
_entity_poly.pdbx_strand_id
1 'polypeptide(L)'
;MGLPVRLLDVEHPGQGAALEEAGAILVGSPLRANGYLSAIVRFIRRQRSLLERVPSTFFSVGLAVASRTSDGRAQTRRKVEDLSTVTGWYPRAVGLFAGALKYSKYGFVTRWVMRRIARHEGGDTDTSRDYEYTDWAAVEQFAREFVFRAFPAEETRSTSAAV
;
A
#
# COMPACT_ATOMS: atom_id res chain seq x y z
N MET A 1 -11.40 19.07 -9.26
CA MET A 1 -10.42 18.86 -10.33
C MET A 1 -9.70 17.54 -10.03
N GLY A 2 -9.80 16.53 -10.91
CA GLY A 2 -9.15 15.23 -10.70
C GLY A 2 -7.68 15.28 -11.11
N LEU A 3 -6.78 14.69 -10.30
CA LEU A 3 -5.39 14.51 -10.70
C LEU A 3 -5.29 13.34 -11.68
N PRO A 4 -4.47 13.42 -12.74
CA PRO A 4 -4.19 12.28 -13.59
C PRO A 4 -3.42 11.22 -12.78
N VAL A 5 -3.94 9.99 -12.75
CA VAL A 5 -3.32 8.86 -12.04
C VAL A 5 -2.91 7.81 -13.05
N ARG A 6 -1.68 7.33 -12.96
CA ARG A 6 -1.17 6.20 -13.76
C ARG A 6 -0.85 5.03 -12.85
N LEU A 7 -1.44 3.88 -13.13
CA LEU A 7 -1.13 2.62 -12.43
C LEU A 7 0.02 1.91 -13.16
N LEU A 8 1.07 1.56 -12.43
CA LEU A 8 2.23 0.84 -12.95
C LEU A 8 2.36 -0.52 -12.23
N ASP A 9 2.56 -1.56 -13.01
CA ASP A 9 2.87 -2.90 -12.47
C ASP A 9 4.39 -3.11 -12.48
N VAL A 10 4.97 -3.27 -11.28
CA VAL A 10 6.42 -3.42 -11.10
C VAL A 10 6.98 -4.74 -11.66
N GLU A 11 6.12 -5.70 -11.96
CA GLU A 11 6.51 -6.99 -12.59
C GLU A 11 6.60 -6.88 -14.12
N HIS A 12 6.03 -5.81 -14.72
CA HIS A 12 6.07 -5.57 -16.15
C HIS A 12 7.08 -4.46 -16.50
N PRO A 13 8.28 -4.79 -17.00
CA PRO A 13 9.28 -3.80 -17.40
C PRO A 13 8.81 -2.99 -18.61
N GLY A 14 9.18 -1.71 -18.69
CA GLY A 14 8.88 -0.81 -19.82
C GLY A 14 8.17 0.49 -19.45
N GLN A 15 7.85 0.69 -18.18
CA GLN A 15 7.10 1.87 -17.71
C GLN A 15 8.00 2.92 -17.02
N GLY A 16 9.32 2.82 -17.16
CA GLY A 16 10.29 3.67 -16.44
C GLY A 16 10.16 5.17 -16.74
N ALA A 17 9.98 5.55 -18.01
CA ALA A 17 9.84 6.96 -18.40
C ALA A 17 8.63 7.62 -17.73
N ALA A 18 7.51 6.91 -17.63
CA ALA A 18 6.30 7.41 -16.97
C ALA A 18 6.49 7.64 -15.46
N LEU A 19 7.43 6.97 -14.85
CA LEU A 19 7.72 7.12 -13.42
C LEU A 19 8.57 8.37 -13.15
N GLU A 20 9.48 8.71 -14.05
CA GLU A 20 10.35 9.90 -13.90
C GLU A 20 9.55 11.22 -14.03
N GLU A 21 8.45 11.20 -14.75
CA GLU A 21 7.53 12.34 -14.90
C GLU A 21 6.55 12.48 -13.73
N ALA A 22 6.53 11.52 -12.79
CA ALA A 22 5.57 11.52 -11.70
C ALA A 22 5.85 12.65 -10.70
N GLY A 23 4.86 13.51 -10.45
CA GLY A 23 4.92 14.53 -9.40
C GLY A 23 4.78 13.97 -7.99
N ALA A 24 4.21 12.77 -7.84
CA ALA A 24 4.10 12.03 -6.57
C ALA A 24 3.97 10.53 -6.83
N ILE A 25 4.43 9.69 -5.90
CA ILE A 25 4.46 8.23 -6.06
C ILE A 25 3.86 7.54 -4.85
N LEU A 26 2.84 6.70 -5.10
CA LEU A 26 2.25 5.82 -4.11
C LEU A 26 2.65 4.37 -4.43
N VAL A 27 3.46 3.77 -3.56
CA VAL A 27 3.92 2.37 -3.72
C VAL A 27 3.02 1.46 -2.89
N GLY A 28 2.46 0.44 -3.52
CA GLY A 28 1.60 -0.54 -2.86
C GLY A 28 2.10 -1.97 -2.99
N SER A 29 1.92 -2.79 -1.96
CA SER A 29 2.25 -4.22 -2.03
C SER A 29 1.37 -5.07 -1.12
N PRO A 30 0.95 -6.26 -1.57
CA PRO A 30 0.42 -7.25 -0.68
C PRO A 30 1.52 -7.77 0.25
N LEU A 31 1.20 -7.94 1.54
CA LEU A 31 2.03 -8.65 2.49
C LEU A 31 1.63 -10.14 2.48
N ARG A 32 2.57 -10.99 2.11
CA ARG A 32 2.41 -12.45 2.12
C ARG A 32 3.10 -13.06 3.35
N ALA A 33 2.86 -14.36 3.61
CA ALA A 33 3.49 -15.08 4.71
C ALA A 33 5.03 -14.94 4.74
N ASN A 34 5.66 -14.90 3.56
CA ASN A 34 7.11 -14.75 3.39
C ASN A 34 7.58 -13.28 3.24
N GLY A 35 6.74 -12.30 3.57
CA GLY A 35 7.05 -10.89 3.44
C GLY A 35 6.57 -10.25 2.12
N TYR A 36 7.18 -9.15 1.73
CA TYR A 36 6.85 -8.43 0.51
C TYR A 36 7.43 -9.10 -0.75
N LEU A 37 6.80 -8.86 -1.88
CA LEU A 37 7.25 -9.38 -3.18
C LEU A 37 8.67 -8.90 -3.49
N SER A 38 9.52 -9.81 -3.96
CA SER A 38 10.90 -9.46 -4.36
C SER A 38 10.95 -8.42 -5.48
N ALA A 39 9.91 -8.37 -6.33
CA ALA A 39 9.77 -7.34 -7.37
C ALA A 39 9.64 -5.94 -6.75
N ILE A 40 8.84 -5.78 -5.68
CA ILE A 40 8.69 -4.51 -4.94
C ILE A 40 10.02 -4.12 -4.28
N VAL A 41 10.71 -5.06 -3.63
CA VAL A 41 12.02 -4.78 -3.02
C VAL A 41 13.02 -4.28 -4.06
N ARG A 42 13.09 -4.96 -5.22
CA ARG A 42 13.97 -4.53 -6.32
C ARG A 42 13.57 -3.18 -6.89
N PHE A 43 12.28 -2.95 -7.08
CA PHE A 43 11.74 -1.67 -7.55
C PHE A 43 12.14 -0.53 -6.63
N ILE A 44 11.87 -0.65 -5.33
CA ILE A 44 12.19 0.39 -4.35
C ILE A 44 13.70 0.67 -4.34
N ARG A 45 14.55 -0.36 -4.34
CA ARG A 45 16.01 -0.18 -4.40
C ARG A 45 16.47 0.57 -5.64
N ARG A 46 15.92 0.23 -6.81
CA ARG A 46 16.27 0.88 -8.09
C ARG A 46 15.80 2.32 -8.15
N GLN A 47 14.61 2.59 -7.61
CA GLN A 47 13.96 3.89 -7.68
C GLN A 47 14.13 4.73 -6.40
N ARG A 48 15.00 4.30 -5.50
CA ARG A 48 15.18 4.95 -4.20
C ARG A 48 15.41 6.46 -4.32
N SER A 49 16.33 6.89 -5.17
CA SER A 49 16.64 8.31 -5.35
C SER A 49 15.43 9.12 -5.85
N LEU A 50 14.60 8.52 -6.70
CA LEU A 50 13.35 9.13 -7.15
C LEU A 50 12.34 9.22 -6.02
N LEU A 51 12.15 8.11 -5.27
CA LEU A 51 11.22 8.05 -4.13
C LEU A 51 11.61 9.00 -2.99
N GLU A 52 12.88 9.32 -2.84
CA GLU A 52 13.38 10.31 -1.87
C GLU A 52 13.19 11.75 -2.37
N ARG A 53 13.23 11.97 -3.69
CA ARG A 53 13.15 13.29 -4.33
C ARG A 53 11.72 13.80 -4.43
N VAL A 54 10.75 12.93 -4.79
CA VAL A 54 9.35 13.32 -4.95
C VAL A 54 8.51 12.93 -3.72
N PRO A 55 7.37 13.59 -3.47
CA PRO A 55 6.42 13.11 -2.47
C PRO A 55 6.09 11.65 -2.71
N SER A 56 6.42 10.80 -1.75
CA SER A 56 6.21 9.37 -1.88
C SER A 56 5.71 8.76 -0.58
N THR A 57 4.88 7.70 -0.70
CA THR A 57 4.33 6.97 0.44
C THR A 57 4.15 5.49 0.11
N PHE A 58 3.93 4.68 1.13
CA PHE A 58 3.75 3.23 0.99
C PHE A 58 2.42 2.77 1.59
N PHE A 59 1.78 1.78 0.98
CA PHE A 59 0.71 1.04 1.65
C PHE A 59 0.91 -0.46 1.54
N SER A 60 0.54 -1.15 2.62
CA SER A 60 0.57 -2.61 2.74
C SER A 60 -0.84 -3.14 2.80
N VAL A 61 -1.11 -4.21 2.07
CA VAL A 61 -2.39 -4.92 2.13
C VAL A 61 -2.15 -6.33 2.68
N GLY A 62 -2.83 -6.68 3.77
CA GLY A 62 -2.69 -8.01 4.36
C GLY A 62 -3.75 -8.32 5.40
N LEU A 63 -4.27 -9.55 5.38
CA LEU A 63 -5.35 -10.00 6.27
C LEU A 63 -5.03 -9.88 7.76
N ALA A 64 -3.75 -9.95 8.14
CA ALA A 64 -3.33 -9.75 9.53
C ALA A 64 -3.76 -8.38 10.11
N VAL A 65 -3.96 -7.37 9.26
CA VAL A 65 -4.45 -6.04 9.69
C VAL A 65 -5.89 -6.09 10.22
N ALA A 66 -6.71 -7.06 9.75
CA ALA A 66 -8.08 -7.29 10.23
C ALA A 66 -8.15 -8.22 11.45
N SER A 67 -7.03 -8.75 11.92
CA SER A 67 -7.02 -9.73 13.02
C SER A 67 -7.64 -9.15 14.29
N ARG A 68 -8.53 -9.95 14.89
CA ARG A 68 -9.17 -9.65 16.17
C ARG A 68 -8.42 -10.22 17.37
N THR A 69 -7.53 -11.19 17.13
CA THR A 69 -6.88 -12.00 18.19
C THR A 69 -5.40 -11.74 18.33
N SER A 70 -4.79 -11.12 17.34
CA SER A 70 -3.34 -10.85 17.34
C SER A 70 -3.07 -9.36 17.11
N ASP A 71 -1.84 -8.97 17.42
CA ASP A 71 -1.31 -7.65 17.14
C ASP A 71 -0.93 -7.49 15.66
N GLY A 72 -1.85 -7.91 14.75
CA GLY A 72 -1.59 -8.01 13.33
C GLY A 72 -1.21 -6.68 12.69
N ARG A 73 -1.77 -5.58 13.20
CA ARG A 73 -1.41 -4.23 12.75
C ARG A 73 0.05 -3.87 13.10
N ALA A 74 0.48 -4.17 14.33
CA ALA A 74 1.86 -3.93 14.76
C ALA A 74 2.84 -4.87 14.05
N GLN A 75 2.48 -6.14 13.85
CA GLN A 75 3.29 -7.08 13.07
C GLN A 75 3.46 -6.61 11.63
N THR A 76 2.37 -6.13 10.98
CA THR A 76 2.45 -5.57 9.62
C THR A 76 3.34 -4.33 9.59
N ARG A 77 3.28 -3.47 10.61
CA ARG A 77 4.14 -2.30 10.71
C ARG A 77 5.63 -2.69 10.81
N ARG A 78 5.97 -3.67 11.62
CA ARG A 78 7.34 -4.22 11.70
C ARG A 78 7.83 -4.73 10.34
N LYS A 79 6.95 -5.39 9.55
CA LYS A 79 7.30 -5.82 8.19
C LYS A 79 7.58 -4.66 7.23
N VAL A 80 6.91 -3.52 7.41
CA VAL A 80 7.25 -2.30 6.66
C VAL A 80 8.60 -1.74 7.10
N GLU A 81 8.90 -1.77 8.39
CA GLU A 81 10.21 -1.35 8.93
C GLU A 81 11.34 -2.25 8.40
N ASP A 82 11.13 -3.58 8.36
CA ASP A 82 12.05 -4.54 7.74
C ASP A 82 12.28 -4.18 6.26
N LEU A 83 11.19 -3.88 5.50
CA LEU A 83 11.27 -3.45 4.11
C LEU A 83 12.09 -2.17 3.96
N SER A 84 11.85 -1.19 4.83
CA SER A 84 12.59 0.08 4.83
C SER A 84 14.08 -0.14 5.09
N THR A 85 14.41 -0.98 6.07
CA THR A 85 15.80 -1.34 6.38
C THR A 85 16.49 -2.03 5.20
N VAL A 86 15.81 -3.00 4.57
CA VAL A 86 16.38 -3.77 3.44
C VAL A 86 16.54 -2.91 2.19
N THR A 87 15.65 -1.95 1.96
CA THR A 87 15.66 -1.11 0.74
C THR A 87 16.40 0.20 0.92
N GLY A 88 16.57 0.66 2.15
CA GLY A 88 17.12 1.97 2.49
C GLY A 88 16.14 3.13 2.24
N TRP A 89 14.88 2.85 1.88
CA TRP A 89 13.84 3.86 1.69
C TRP A 89 12.85 3.86 2.85
N TYR A 90 12.66 5.02 3.46
CA TYR A 90 11.77 5.24 4.60
C TYR A 90 10.60 6.14 4.16
N PRO A 91 9.42 5.56 3.85
CA PRO A 91 8.27 6.35 3.43
C PRO A 91 7.79 7.27 4.55
N ARG A 92 7.41 8.50 4.20
CA ARG A 92 6.94 9.52 5.18
C ARG A 92 5.61 9.15 5.84
N ALA A 93 4.81 8.35 5.18
CA ALA A 93 3.56 7.80 5.70
C ALA A 93 3.38 6.36 5.23
N VAL A 94 2.62 5.57 6.01
CA VAL A 94 2.33 4.16 5.71
C VAL A 94 0.86 3.88 5.93
N GLY A 95 0.18 3.41 4.87
CA GLY A 95 -1.17 2.85 4.95
C GLY A 95 -1.12 1.35 5.26
N LEU A 96 -1.96 0.88 6.18
CA LEU A 96 -2.11 -0.54 6.49
C LEU A 96 -3.57 -0.93 6.28
N PHE A 97 -3.84 -1.77 5.27
CA PHE A 97 -5.19 -2.17 4.88
C PHE A 97 -5.33 -3.69 4.92
N ALA A 98 -6.52 -4.16 5.30
CA ALA A 98 -6.77 -5.59 5.48
C ALA A 98 -6.89 -6.36 4.15
N GLY A 99 -7.53 -5.77 3.16
CA GLY A 99 -7.82 -6.42 1.89
C GLY A 99 -8.99 -7.40 1.96
N ALA A 100 -9.14 -8.21 0.91
CA ALA A 100 -10.23 -9.17 0.75
C ALA A 100 -9.73 -10.62 0.80
N LEU A 101 -10.55 -11.51 1.34
CA LEU A 101 -10.34 -12.95 1.30
C LEU A 101 -11.29 -13.56 0.27
N LYS A 102 -10.79 -13.77 -0.95
CA LYS A 102 -11.59 -14.24 -2.09
C LYS A 102 -11.50 -15.76 -2.24
N TYR A 103 -12.27 -16.48 -1.44
CA TYR A 103 -12.33 -17.95 -1.49
C TYR A 103 -12.78 -18.48 -2.86
N SER A 104 -13.64 -17.74 -3.58
CA SER A 104 -14.12 -18.10 -4.92
C SER A 104 -12.99 -18.22 -5.95
N LYS A 105 -11.87 -17.52 -5.76
CA LYS A 105 -10.71 -17.54 -6.66
C LYS A 105 -9.62 -18.55 -6.29
N TYR A 106 -9.78 -19.24 -5.15
CA TYR A 106 -8.78 -20.18 -4.66
C TYR A 106 -9.11 -21.62 -5.06
N GLY A 107 -8.11 -22.38 -5.49
CA GLY A 107 -8.22 -23.84 -5.62
C GLY A 107 -8.42 -24.51 -4.26
N PHE A 108 -8.85 -25.78 -4.26
CA PHE A 108 -9.22 -26.52 -3.06
C PHE A 108 -8.15 -26.50 -1.95
N VAL A 109 -6.88 -26.73 -2.31
CA VAL A 109 -5.76 -26.74 -1.35
C VAL A 109 -5.52 -25.35 -0.75
N THR A 110 -5.48 -24.32 -1.60
CA THR A 110 -5.28 -22.93 -1.14
C THR A 110 -6.43 -22.47 -0.25
N ARG A 111 -7.67 -22.86 -0.59
CA ARG A 111 -8.86 -22.59 0.24
C ARG A 111 -8.74 -23.22 1.63
N TRP A 112 -8.27 -24.47 1.72
CA TRP A 112 -8.06 -25.14 2.99
C TRP A 112 -7.01 -24.46 3.84
N VAL A 113 -5.87 -24.07 3.26
CA VAL A 113 -4.78 -23.33 3.94
C VAL A 113 -5.29 -21.97 4.43
N MET A 114 -5.98 -21.22 3.59
CA MET A 114 -6.52 -19.90 3.94
C MET A 114 -7.59 -19.97 5.03
N ARG A 115 -8.42 -21.01 5.01
CA ARG A 115 -9.37 -21.28 6.09
C ARG A 115 -8.66 -21.53 7.44
N ARG A 116 -7.53 -22.25 7.41
CA ARG A 116 -6.75 -22.52 8.62
C ARG A 116 -6.12 -21.23 9.17
N ILE A 117 -5.59 -20.38 8.28
CA ILE A 117 -5.04 -19.07 8.65
C ILE A 117 -6.16 -18.17 9.22
N ALA A 118 -7.29 -18.06 8.53
CA ALA A 118 -8.42 -17.27 8.99
C ALA A 118 -8.90 -17.70 10.38
N ARG A 119 -8.98 -19.02 10.63
CA ARG A 119 -9.33 -19.54 11.97
C ARG A 119 -8.34 -19.14 13.05
N HIS A 120 -7.04 -19.16 12.74
CA HIS A 120 -6.00 -18.79 13.69
C HIS A 120 -6.05 -17.29 14.03
N GLU A 121 -6.39 -16.46 13.05
CA GLU A 121 -6.50 -15.00 13.18
C GLU A 121 -7.89 -14.54 13.68
N GLY A 122 -8.80 -15.47 14.02
CA GLY A 122 -10.14 -15.14 14.47
C GLY A 122 -11.08 -14.58 13.39
N GLY A 123 -10.74 -14.85 12.12
CA GLY A 123 -11.51 -14.44 10.95
C GLY A 123 -12.57 -15.44 10.51
N ASP A 124 -13.31 -15.09 9.45
CA ASP A 124 -14.37 -15.89 8.89
C ASP A 124 -13.85 -17.17 8.20
N THR A 125 -14.43 -18.32 8.53
CA THR A 125 -13.99 -19.64 8.05
C THR A 125 -14.95 -20.29 7.05
N ASP A 126 -16.08 -19.65 6.74
CA ASP A 126 -16.99 -20.12 5.71
C ASP A 126 -16.39 -19.86 4.32
N THR A 127 -16.00 -20.92 3.64
CA THR A 127 -15.33 -20.85 2.33
C THR A 127 -16.30 -20.80 1.14
N SER A 128 -17.60 -20.71 1.38
CA SER A 128 -18.62 -20.64 0.33
C SER A 128 -18.77 -19.22 -0.25
N ARG A 129 -18.25 -18.21 0.42
CA ARG A 129 -18.35 -16.80 0.02
C ARG A 129 -17.04 -16.05 0.21
N ASP A 130 -16.95 -14.91 -0.45
CA ASP A 130 -15.83 -13.98 -0.33
C ASP A 130 -16.10 -13.01 0.83
N TYR A 131 -15.02 -12.55 1.46
CA TYR A 131 -15.07 -11.56 2.55
C TYR A 131 -14.22 -10.36 2.21
N GLU A 132 -14.77 -9.17 2.40
CA GLU A 132 -14.08 -7.90 2.26
C GLU A 132 -13.85 -7.31 3.65
N TYR A 133 -12.57 -7.11 4.00
CA TYR A 133 -12.17 -6.54 5.28
C TYR A 133 -11.56 -5.15 5.13
N THR A 134 -11.46 -4.65 3.90
CA THR A 134 -10.91 -3.32 3.63
C THR A 134 -11.83 -2.25 4.16
N ASP A 135 -11.32 -1.41 5.04
CA ASP A 135 -11.94 -0.14 5.39
C ASP A 135 -11.69 0.87 4.26
N TRP A 136 -12.65 0.96 3.35
CA TRP A 136 -12.56 1.85 2.18
C TRP A 136 -12.55 3.33 2.57
N ALA A 137 -13.17 3.71 3.69
CA ALA A 137 -13.10 5.08 4.20
C ALA A 137 -11.68 5.43 4.63
N ALA A 138 -11.00 4.51 5.32
CA ALA A 138 -9.59 4.68 5.68
C ALA A 138 -8.67 4.72 4.45
N VAL A 139 -8.96 3.95 3.39
CA VAL A 139 -8.21 4.02 2.11
C VAL A 139 -8.37 5.39 1.47
N GLU A 140 -9.61 5.88 1.39
CA GLU A 140 -9.91 7.19 0.82
C GLU A 140 -9.24 8.32 1.62
N GLN A 141 -9.34 8.27 2.94
CA GLN A 141 -8.69 9.24 3.81
C GLN A 141 -7.17 9.26 3.59
N PHE A 142 -6.51 8.09 3.56
CA PHE A 142 -5.09 7.97 3.32
C PHE A 142 -4.68 8.57 1.96
N ALA A 143 -5.46 8.29 0.90
CA ALA A 143 -5.20 8.83 -0.43
C ALA A 143 -5.37 10.37 -0.45
N ARG A 144 -6.42 10.91 0.17
CA ARG A 144 -6.66 12.36 0.29
C ARG A 144 -5.52 13.06 1.05
N GLU A 145 -5.09 12.49 2.18
CA GLU A 145 -3.97 13.03 2.96
C GLU A 145 -2.66 13.01 2.18
N PHE A 146 -2.41 11.96 1.39
CA PHE A 146 -1.25 11.90 0.53
C PHE A 146 -1.28 12.98 -0.55
N VAL A 147 -2.39 13.12 -1.25
CA VAL A 147 -2.58 14.15 -2.29
C VAL A 147 -2.41 15.55 -1.70
N PHE A 148 -3.00 15.83 -0.55
CA PHE A 148 -2.89 17.13 0.12
C PHE A 148 -1.43 17.47 0.49
N ARG A 149 -0.66 16.48 0.94
CA ARG A 149 0.76 16.67 1.27
C ARG A 149 1.64 16.77 0.03
N ALA A 150 1.30 16.04 -1.04
CA ALA A 150 2.06 16.02 -2.28
C ALA A 150 1.86 17.31 -3.10
N PHE A 151 0.65 17.85 -3.05
CA PHE A 151 0.24 19.01 -3.83
C PHE A 151 -0.46 20.01 -2.89
N PRO A 152 0.27 20.67 -1.97
CA PRO A 152 -0.31 21.71 -1.14
C PRO A 152 -0.89 22.78 -2.07
N ALA A 153 -2.12 23.23 -1.78
CA ALA A 153 -2.71 24.36 -2.50
C ALA A 153 -1.70 25.52 -2.41
N GLU A 154 -1.30 26.06 -3.55
CA GLU A 154 -0.52 27.30 -3.55
C GLU A 154 -1.34 28.32 -2.78
N GLU A 155 -0.82 28.80 -1.65
CA GLU A 155 -1.31 30.02 -1.03
C GLU A 155 -1.28 31.06 -2.13
N THR A 156 -2.46 31.48 -2.57
CA THR A 156 -2.62 32.60 -3.46
C THR A 156 -1.87 33.75 -2.78
N ARG A 157 -0.64 34.00 -3.19
CA ARG A 157 0.06 35.25 -2.83
C ARG A 157 -0.81 36.35 -3.36
N SER A 158 -1.67 36.84 -2.50
CA SER A 158 -2.30 38.13 -2.64
C SER A 158 -1.17 39.15 -2.71
N THR A 159 -0.73 39.45 -3.92
CA THR A 159 0.05 40.64 -4.19
C THR A 159 -0.92 41.81 -3.95
N SER A 160 -1.05 42.22 -2.70
CA SER A 160 -1.50 43.57 -2.39
C SER A 160 -0.37 44.50 -2.85
N ALA A 161 -0.44 44.91 -4.11
CA ALA A 161 0.25 46.09 -4.56
C ALA A 161 -0.44 47.28 -3.87
N ALA A 162 0.18 47.74 -2.81
CA ALA A 162 -0.14 49.05 -2.26
C ALA A 162 0.41 50.11 -3.24
N VAL A 163 -0.47 50.95 -3.68
CA VAL A 163 -0.25 52.25 -4.32
C VAL A 163 0.62 53.13 -3.44
#